data_d7adfd25ef03b4022d66d8e397fd5ca2
#
_entry.id   d7adfd25ef03b4022d66d8e397fd5ca2
#
_cell.length_a   1.000
_cell.length_b   1.000
_cell.length_c   1.000
_cell.angle_alpha   90.00
_cell.angle_beta   90.00
_cell.angle_gamma   90.00
#
_symmetry.space_group_name_H-M   'P 1'
#
loop_
_entity.id
_entity.type
_entity.pdbx_description
1 polymer ?
#
loop_
_entity_poly.entity_id
_entity_poly.type
_entity_poly.pdbx_seq_one_letter_code
_entity_poly.pdbx_strand_id
1 'polypeptide(L)'
;NIYEVKKPEVDAHIVADSIARQIEGRVSYRRAIKMAIASAMRVGAEGIKVQISGRLGGAEMARSEMFKEGRTPLHTFRADIDYALAEAHTKVGVLGIKVWICNGEVYGKKDLSPNAGIAAQAQQSGNNNRGGRGNDRRRGGRGGRRDNK
;
A
#
# COMPACT_ATOMS: atom_id res chain seq x y z
N ASN A 1 13.66 6.84 14.54
CA ASN A 1 12.21 7.01 14.43
C ASN A 1 11.57 5.70 13.97
N ILE A 2 10.52 5.30 14.65
CA ILE A 2 9.75 4.09 14.30
C ILE A 2 8.38 4.56 13.79
N TYR A 3 8.02 4.13 12.58
CA TYR A 3 6.75 4.45 11.95
C TYR A 3 5.93 3.18 11.74
N GLU A 4 4.64 3.25 11.97
CA GLU A 4 3.71 2.17 11.65
C GLU A 4 3.33 2.23 10.17
N VAL A 5 3.55 1.13 9.44
CA VAL A 5 3.11 0.97 8.05
C VAL A 5 1.72 0.36 8.05
N LYS A 6 0.70 1.13 7.69
CA LYS A 6 -0.70 0.68 7.71
C LYS A 6 -1.03 -0.35 6.64
N LYS A 7 -0.35 -0.27 5.48
CA LYS A 7 -0.60 -1.13 4.31
C LYS A 7 0.74 -1.68 3.80
N PRO A 8 1.28 -2.73 4.41
CA PRO A 8 2.58 -3.28 4.03
C PRO A 8 2.59 -3.87 2.61
N GLU A 9 1.43 -4.25 2.07
CA GLU A 9 1.32 -4.82 0.72
C GLU A 9 1.47 -3.78 -0.40
N VAL A 10 1.44 -2.49 -0.05
CA VAL A 10 1.59 -1.36 -0.98
C VAL A 10 2.92 -0.63 -0.78
N ASP A 11 3.73 -1.08 0.17
CA ASP A 11 5.09 -0.62 0.39
C ASP A 11 6.06 -1.46 -0.46
N ALA A 12 6.78 -0.80 -1.38
CA ALA A 12 7.64 -1.50 -2.32
C ALA A 12 8.81 -2.21 -1.63
N HIS A 13 9.36 -1.66 -0.53
CA HIS A 13 10.45 -2.30 0.22
C HIS A 13 9.99 -3.59 0.88
N ILE A 14 8.87 -3.56 1.58
CA ILE A 14 8.32 -4.73 2.27
C ILE A 14 7.97 -5.82 1.27
N VAL A 15 7.35 -5.45 0.15
CA VAL A 15 7.00 -6.39 -0.92
C VAL A 15 8.25 -7.01 -1.56
N ALA A 16 9.27 -6.21 -1.86
CA ALA A 16 10.52 -6.69 -2.44
C ALA A 16 11.24 -7.67 -1.51
N ASP A 17 11.37 -7.35 -0.22
CA ASP A 17 11.96 -8.21 0.80
C ASP A 17 11.15 -9.50 0.99
N SER A 18 9.83 -9.41 0.97
CA SER A 18 8.96 -10.60 1.07
C SER A 18 9.18 -11.56 -0.11
N ILE A 19 9.31 -11.03 -1.33
CA ILE A 19 9.62 -11.83 -2.52
C ILE A 19 11.00 -12.46 -2.39
N ALA A 20 12.01 -11.69 -1.95
CA ALA A 20 13.38 -12.18 -1.77
C ALA A 20 13.43 -13.35 -0.77
N ARG A 21 12.82 -13.20 0.41
CA ARG A 21 12.75 -14.25 1.42
C ARG A 21 12.03 -15.51 0.93
N GLN A 22 10.96 -15.37 0.16
CA GLN A 22 10.26 -16.53 -0.42
C GLN A 22 11.13 -17.28 -1.43
N ILE A 23 11.92 -16.57 -2.23
CA ILE A 23 12.84 -17.18 -3.20
C ILE A 23 13.99 -17.89 -2.48
N GLU A 24 14.55 -17.30 -1.41
CA GLU A 24 15.55 -17.92 -0.54
C GLU A 24 14.99 -19.18 0.14
N GLY A 25 13.71 -19.17 0.51
CA GLY A 25 12.95 -20.31 1.01
C GLY A 25 12.60 -21.36 -0.07
N ARG A 26 13.20 -21.27 -1.27
CA ARG A 26 13.01 -22.19 -2.40
C ARG A 26 11.61 -22.22 -2.99
N VAL A 27 10.81 -21.18 -2.79
CA VAL A 27 9.56 -21.00 -3.49
C VAL A 27 9.84 -20.58 -4.94
N SER A 28 9.08 -21.11 -5.88
CA SER A 28 9.20 -20.69 -7.29
C SER A 28 9.00 -19.16 -7.41
N TYR A 29 9.94 -18.48 -8.04
CA TYR A 29 9.88 -17.02 -8.23
C TYR A 29 8.59 -16.56 -8.91
N ARG A 30 8.04 -17.35 -9.86
CA ARG A 30 6.78 -17.04 -10.53
C ARG A 30 5.60 -17.06 -9.57
N ARG A 31 5.58 -18.02 -8.63
CA ARG A 31 4.54 -18.11 -7.62
C ARG A 31 4.66 -16.97 -6.62
N ALA A 32 5.86 -16.68 -6.12
CA ALA A 32 6.12 -15.59 -5.19
C ALA A 32 5.68 -14.24 -5.77
N ILE A 33 6.06 -13.94 -7.01
CA ILE A 33 5.68 -12.69 -7.69
C ILE A 33 4.17 -12.61 -7.91
N LYS A 34 3.52 -13.67 -8.38
CA LYS A 34 2.06 -13.66 -8.57
C LYS A 34 1.29 -13.43 -7.28
N MET A 35 1.75 -14.03 -6.18
CA MET A 35 1.14 -13.82 -4.87
C MET A 35 1.30 -12.37 -4.39
N ALA A 36 2.49 -11.81 -4.55
CA ALA A 36 2.76 -10.41 -4.19
C ALA A 36 1.91 -9.43 -5.01
N ILE A 37 1.82 -9.64 -6.32
CA ILE A 37 0.98 -8.84 -7.22
C ILE A 37 -0.49 -8.91 -6.80
N ALA A 38 -1.02 -10.12 -6.59
CA ALA A 38 -2.41 -10.31 -6.18
C ALA A 38 -2.73 -9.65 -4.83
N SER A 39 -1.78 -9.67 -3.88
CA SER A 39 -1.93 -9.00 -2.58
C SER A 39 -1.95 -7.49 -2.72
N ALA A 40 -1.02 -6.90 -3.48
CA ALA A 40 -0.97 -5.46 -3.72
C ALA A 40 -2.25 -4.94 -4.42
N MET A 41 -2.72 -5.64 -5.45
CA MET A 41 -3.96 -5.26 -6.15
C MET A 41 -5.20 -5.38 -5.26
N ARG A 42 -5.25 -6.36 -4.35
CA ARG A 42 -6.36 -6.51 -3.38
C ARG A 42 -6.45 -5.35 -2.41
N VAL A 43 -5.32 -4.81 -1.99
CA VAL A 43 -5.25 -3.68 -1.03
C VAL A 43 -5.53 -2.33 -1.71
N GLY A 44 -5.56 -2.30 -3.05
CA GLY A 44 -5.98 -1.13 -3.82
C GLY A 44 -4.84 -0.36 -4.47
N ALA A 45 -3.70 -1.00 -4.77
CA ALA A 45 -2.71 -0.43 -5.67
C ALA A 45 -3.31 -0.26 -7.08
N GLU A 46 -3.05 0.86 -7.76
CA GLU A 46 -3.47 1.06 -9.16
C GLU A 46 -2.73 0.14 -10.13
N GLY A 47 -1.50 -0.18 -9.78
CA GLY A 47 -0.69 -1.10 -10.55
C GLY A 47 0.62 -1.44 -9.88
N ILE A 48 1.16 -2.57 -10.28
CA ILE A 48 2.44 -3.07 -9.81
C ILE A 48 3.24 -3.63 -10.98
N LYS A 49 4.55 -3.39 -10.93
CA LYS A 49 5.52 -3.94 -11.87
C LYS A 49 6.66 -4.56 -11.06
N VAL A 50 6.95 -5.82 -11.31
CA VAL A 50 8.06 -6.55 -10.68
C VAL A 50 8.99 -7.04 -11.78
N GLN A 51 10.26 -6.75 -11.65
CA GLN A 51 11.31 -7.25 -12.52
C GLN A 51 12.29 -8.08 -11.71
N ILE A 52 12.55 -9.28 -12.14
CA ILE A 52 13.54 -10.17 -11.55
C ILE A 52 14.63 -10.48 -12.54
N SER A 53 15.88 -10.47 -12.10
CA SER A 53 17.05 -10.71 -12.94
C SER A 53 18.06 -11.59 -12.22
N GLY A 54 18.75 -12.41 -13.01
CA GLY A 54 19.76 -13.33 -12.53
C GLY A 54 19.58 -14.74 -13.07
N ARG A 55 20.13 -15.74 -12.36
CA ARG A 55 20.01 -17.16 -12.72
C ARG A 55 18.68 -17.76 -12.27
N LEU A 56 17.62 -17.41 -13.00
CA LEU A 56 16.25 -17.80 -12.65
C LEU A 56 16.06 -19.31 -12.71
N GLY A 57 15.59 -19.88 -11.61
CA GLY A 57 15.39 -21.33 -11.49
C GLY A 57 16.68 -22.16 -11.50
N GLY A 58 17.84 -21.55 -11.27
CA GLY A 58 19.13 -22.21 -11.29
C GLY A 58 19.74 -22.37 -12.68
N ALA A 59 19.20 -21.71 -13.71
CA ALA A 59 19.74 -21.73 -15.06
C ALA A 59 21.18 -21.18 -15.11
N GLU A 60 22.04 -21.74 -15.96
CA GLU A 60 23.42 -21.24 -16.10
C GLU A 60 23.46 -19.84 -16.69
N MET A 61 22.63 -19.55 -17.67
CA MET A 61 22.53 -18.22 -18.25
C MET A 61 21.55 -17.35 -17.48
N ALA A 62 22.01 -16.19 -17.06
CA ALA A 62 21.19 -15.19 -16.43
C ALA A 62 20.19 -14.59 -17.46
N ARG A 63 18.97 -14.33 -16.98
CA ARG A 63 17.96 -13.62 -17.75
C ARG A 63 17.13 -12.70 -16.85
N SER A 64 16.43 -11.78 -17.48
CA SER A 64 15.49 -10.91 -16.79
C SER A 64 14.06 -11.24 -17.22
N GLU A 65 13.17 -11.39 -16.26
CA GLU A 65 11.74 -11.53 -16.49
C GLU A 65 11.00 -10.38 -15.82
N MET A 66 9.92 -9.92 -16.43
CA MET A 66 9.11 -8.82 -15.93
C MET A 66 7.66 -9.23 -15.87
N PHE A 67 7.02 -8.93 -14.75
CA PHE A 67 5.61 -9.13 -14.50
C PHE A 67 4.98 -7.77 -14.20
N LYS A 68 3.85 -7.48 -14.83
CA LYS A 68 3.15 -6.22 -14.66
C LYS A 68 1.65 -6.47 -14.58
N GLU A 69 0.99 -5.79 -13.66
CA GLU A 69 -0.47 -5.78 -13.55
C GLU A 69 -0.95 -4.38 -13.21
N GLY A 70 -2.06 -3.97 -13.81
CA GLY A 70 -2.59 -2.62 -13.63
C GLY A 70 -1.79 -1.53 -14.35
N ARG A 71 -1.97 -0.29 -13.89
CA ARG A 71 -1.39 0.90 -14.48
C ARG A 71 -0.13 1.34 -13.73
N THR A 72 1.01 1.40 -14.39
CA THR A 72 2.27 1.92 -13.83
C THR A 72 2.86 2.98 -14.75
N PRO A 73 2.37 4.22 -14.72
CA PRO A 73 2.80 5.28 -15.64
C PRO A 73 4.11 5.92 -15.17
N LEU A 74 5.26 5.34 -15.53
CA LEU A 74 6.58 5.81 -15.10
C LEU A 74 6.99 7.19 -15.67
N HIS A 75 6.27 7.69 -16.68
CA HIS A 75 6.55 8.99 -17.30
C HIS A 75 5.67 10.12 -16.75
N THR A 76 4.77 9.85 -15.82
CA THR A 76 3.86 10.84 -15.26
C THR A 76 4.42 11.37 -13.94
N PHE A 77 4.83 12.65 -13.89
CA PHE A 77 5.41 13.27 -12.70
C PHE A 77 4.47 13.31 -11.48
N ARG A 78 3.17 13.42 -11.72
CA ARG A 78 2.17 13.44 -10.65
C ARG A 78 1.82 12.04 -10.11
N ALA A 79 2.31 10.97 -10.75
CA ALA A 79 2.07 9.62 -10.27
C ALA A 79 2.92 9.35 -9.01
N ASP A 80 2.27 8.86 -7.96
CA ASP A 80 2.94 8.39 -6.75
C ASP A 80 3.38 6.95 -6.95
N ILE A 81 4.66 6.79 -7.30
CA ILE A 81 5.26 5.48 -7.56
C ILE A 81 6.31 5.21 -6.51
N ASP A 82 6.07 4.20 -5.72
CA ASP A 82 7.05 3.67 -4.78
C ASP A 82 7.95 2.65 -5.50
N TYR A 83 9.25 2.69 -5.21
CA TYR A 83 10.26 1.85 -5.83
C TYR A 83 11.19 1.24 -4.80
N ALA A 84 11.44 -0.05 -4.96
CA ALA A 84 12.44 -0.74 -4.15
C ALA A 84 13.25 -1.75 -4.97
N LEU A 85 14.48 -1.94 -4.52
CA LEU A 85 15.40 -2.98 -4.97
C LEU A 85 15.70 -3.90 -3.78
N ALA A 86 15.55 -5.20 -3.99
CA ALA A 86 15.96 -6.23 -3.05
C ALA A 86 16.82 -7.29 -3.75
N GLU A 87 17.66 -7.96 -2.99
CA GLU A 87 18.52 -9.02 -3.45
C GLU A 87 18.17 -10.32 -2.71
N ALA A 88 17.97 -11.40 -3.47
CA ALA A 88 17.75 -12.73 -2.93
C ALA A 88 19.02 -13.57 -3.09
N HIS A 89 19.59 -13.99 -1.97
CA HIS A 89 20.80 -14.81 -1.93
C HIS A 89 20.45 -16.29 -2.07
N THR A 90 20.73 -16.83 -3.24
CA THR A 90 20.48 -18.24 -3.52
C THR A 90 21.78 -19.03 -3.60
N LYS A 91 21.70 -20.36 -3.52
CA LYS A 91 22.89 -21.25 -3.63
C LYS A 91 23.62 -21.11 -4.98
N VAL A 92 22.94 -20.65 -6.03
CA VAL A 92 23.49 -20.52 -7.39
C VAL A 92 23.88 -19.09 -7.74
N GLY A 93 23.69 -18.13 -6.82
CA GLY A 93 24.01 -16.71 -7.01
C GLY A 93 22.94 -15.81 -6.46
N VAL A 94 23.13 -14.51 -6.67
CA VAL A 94 22.20 -13.46 -6.24
C VAL A 94 21.19 -13.16 -7.34
N LEU A 95 19.92 -13.02 -6.97
CA LEU A 95 18.83 -12.57 -7.84
C LEU A 95 18.46 -11.15 -7.46
N GLY A 96 18.51 -10.21 -8.41
CA GLY A 96 18.05 -8.85 -8.21
C GLY A 96 16.55 -8.74 -8.47
N ILE A 97 15.82 -8.11 -7.55
CA ILE A 97 14.37 -7.93 -7.60
C ILE A 97 14.09 -6.43 -7.54
N LYS A 98 13.43 -5.91 -8.56
CA LYS A 98 12.99 -4.51 -8.63
C LYS A 98 11.48 -4.47 -8.60
N VAL A 99 10.92 -3.67 -7.71
CA VAL A 99 9.47 -3.52 -7.52
C VAL A 99 9.10 -2.05 -7.71
N TRP A 100 8.06 -1.79 -8.48
CA TRP A 100 7.41 -0.49 -8.62
C TRP A 100 5.93 -0.67 -8.29
N ILE A 101 5.43 0.12 -7.38
CA ILE A 101 4.01 0.12 -6.99
C ILE A 101 3.45 1.51 -7.25
N CYS A 102 2.37 1.59 -8.00
CA CYS A 102 1.65 2.82 -8.26
C CYS A 102 0.48 2.94 -7.28
N ASN A 103 0.55 3.97 -6.43
CA ASN A 103 -0.49 4.29 -5.45
C ASN A 103 -1.56 5.24 -5.98
N GLY A 104 -1.38 5.74 -7.21
CA GLY A 104 -2.27 6.68 -7.86
C GLY A 104 -1.60 7.98 -8.26
N GLU A 105 -2.40 9.00 -8.54
CA GLU A 105 -1.93 10.32 -8.93
C GLU A 105 -2.16 11.32 -7.79
N VAL A 106 -1.15 12.12 -7.47
CA VAL A 106 -1.21 13.18 -6.46
C VAL A 106 -1.37 14.53 -7.13
N TYR A 107 -2.45 15.22 -6.81
CA TYR A 107 -2.73 16.57 -7.28
C TYR A 107 -2.47 17.58 -6.17
N GLY A 108 -1.74 18.65 -6.48
CA GLY A 108 -1.39 19.71 -5.54
C GLY A 108 0.07 19.66 -5.05
N LYS A 109 0.36 20.46 -4.02
CA LYS A 109 1.70 20.49 -3.42
C LYS A 109 1.88 19.29 -2.51
N LYS A 110 2.92 18.48 -2.79
CA LYS A 110 3.34 17.42 -1.88
C LYS A 110 4.12 18.06 -0.72
N ASP A 111 3.67 17.82 0.50
CA ASP A 111 4.42 18.22 1.68
C ASP A 111 5.58 17.25 1.88
N LEU A 112 6.80 17.76 1.68
CA LEU A 112 8.04 16.98 1.80
C LEU A 112 8.65 17.05 3.20
N SER A 113 7.93 17.62 4.18
CA SER A 113 8.42 17.68 5.56
C SER A 113 8.54 16.26 6.14
N PRO A 114 9.53 16.00 7.01
CA PRO A 114 9.73 14.68 7.63
C PRO A 114 8.52 14.17 8.42
N ASN A 115 7.62 15.08 8.82
CA ASN A 115 6.44 14.79 9.63
C ASN A 115 5.12 14.90 8.84
N ALA A 116 5.15 15.07 7.53
CA ALA A 116 3.96 15.25 6.70
C ALA A 116 2.91 14.15 6.88
N GLY A 117 3.36 12.89 6.98
CA GLY A 117 2.48 11.75 7.20
C GLY A 117 1.77 11.76 8.56
N ILE A 118 2.42 12.26 9.59
CA ILE A 118 1.86 12.34 10.95
C ILE A 118 0.84 13.49 11.04
N ALA A 119 1.14 14.63 10.42
CA ALA A 119 0.25 15.78 10.39
C ALA A 119 -1.04 15.49 9.60
N ALA A 120 -0.95 14.80 8.47
CA ALA A 120 -2.12 14.40 7.68
C ALA A 120 -3.02 13.42 8.43
N GLN A 121 -2.46 12.52 9.25
CA GLN A 121 -3.22 11.58 10.07
C GLN A 121 -3.94 12.26 11.24
N ALA A 122 -3.31 13.24 11.87
CA ALA A 122 -3.91 14.03 12.95
C ALA A 122 -5.13 14.84 12.47
N GLN A 123 -5.09 15.34 11.24
CA GLN A 123 -6.22 16.08 10.65
C GLN A 123 -7.41 15.18 10.30
N GLN A 124 -7.18 13.93 9.87
CA GLN A 124 -8.26 12.98 9.58
C GLN A 124 -8.94 12.44 10.83
N SER A 125 -8.22 12.24 11.93
CA SER A 125 -8.81 11.78 13.19
C SER A 125 -9.62 12.87 13.91
N GLY A 126 -9.27 14.15 13.70
CA GLY A 126 -9.97 15.30 14.30
C GLY A 126 -11.36 15.58 13.68
N ASN A 127 -11.60 15.18 12.44
CA ASN A 127 -12.85 15.47 11.74
C ASN A 127 -13.98 14.47 12.04
N ASN A 128 -13.67 13.27 12.50
CA ASN A 128 -14.68 12.27 12.85
C ASN A 128 -15.38 12.52 14.20
N ASN A 129 -14.88 13.46 15.02
CA ASN A 129 -15.45 13.70 16.36
C ASN A 129 -16.36 14.94 16.44
N ARG A 130 -16.65 15.61 15.31
CA ARG A 130 -17.54 16.79 15.28
C ARG A 130 -18.99 16.49 14.87
N GLY A 131 -19.36 15.24 14.57
CA GLY A 131 -20.69 14.84 14.10
C GLY A 131 -21.65 14.34 15.17
N GLY A 132 -21.33 14.38 16.46
CA GLY A 132 -22.10 13.71 17.51
C GLY A 132 -22.62 14.57 18.67
N ARG A 133 -22.90 15.88 18.46
CA ARG A 133 -23.57 16.66 19.51
C ARG A 133 -24.61 17.60 18.91
N GLY A 134 -25.85 17.17 18.90
CA GLY A 134 -26.95 18.10 18.66
C GLY A 134 -28.21 17.43 18.15
N ASN A 135 -28.96 16.74 18.99
CA ASN A 135 -30.43 16.81 18.98
C ASN A 135 -31.05 15.93 20.05
N ASP A 136 -30.92 16.37 21.31
CA ASP A 136 -31.74 15.83 22.37
C ASP A 136 -32.22 16.97 23.30
N ARG A 137 -33.09 17.79 22.75
CA ARG A 137 -33.91 18.71 23.54
C ARG A 137 -35.18 19.00 22.77
N ARG A 138 -36.28 18.32 23.13
CA ARG A 138 -37.66 18.80 23.17
C ARG A 138 -38.67 17.67 23.07
N ARG A 139 -39.02 17.12 24.20
CA ARG A 139 -40.39 16.66 24.50
C ARG A 139 -40.60 16.69 26.02
N GLY A 140 -40.76 17.92 26.49
CA GLY A 140 -41.32 18.19 27.80
C GLY A 140 -42.70 18.78 27.63
N GLY A 141 -43.67 18.10 28.16
CA GLY A 141 -44.78 18.62 28.86
C GLY A 141 -45.82 19.46 28.13
N ARG A 142 -47.03 18.94 28.07
CA ARG A 142 -48.22 19.71 28.49
C ARG A 142 -49.33 18.75 28.82
N GLY A 143 -49.55 18.65 30.13
CA GLY A 143 -50.82 18.20 30.68
C GLY A 143 -51.91 19.17 30.31
N GLY A 144 -53.07 18.65 30.04
CA GLY A 144 -54.32 19.38 29.85
C GLY A 144 -55.42 18.63 30.57
N ARG A 145 -55.70 19.04 31.79
CA ARG A 145 -56.97 18.81 32.49
C ARG A 145 -58.13 19.27 31.61
N ARG A 146 -59.13 18.51 31.51
CA ARG A 146 -60.51 19.02 31.40
C ARG A 146 -61.45 18.11 32.15
N ASP A 147 -61.98 18.75 33.21
CA ASP A 147 -63.15 18.37 33.94
C ASP A 147 -64.39 18.53 33.07
N ASN A 148 -65.47 17.85 33.51
CA ASN A 148 -66.84 18.22 33.51
C ASN A 148 -67.76 17.86 32.33
N LYS A 149 -68.61 17.07 32.46
CA LYS A 149 -70.05 16.92 32.90
C LYS A 149 -70.58 15.65 32.31
#